data_be4870e06f90d70cc2d9e9c04d7563c9
#
_entry.id   be4870e06f90d70cc2d9e9c04d7563c9
#
_cell.length_a   1.000
_cell.length_b   1.000
_cell.length_c   1.000
_cell.angle_alpha   90.00
_cell.angle_beta   90.00
_cell.angle_gamma   90.00
#
_symmetry.space_group_name_H-M   'P 1'
#
loop_
_entity.id
_entity.type
_entity.pdbx_description
1 polymer ?
#
loop_
_entity_poly.entity_id
_entity_poly.type
_entity_poly.pdbx_seq_one_letter_code
_entity_poly.pdbx_strand_id
1 'polypeptide(L)'
;PALAHLVQVTEHKAVQVHAFVKTGRTHLMDAMPVRMSQVLNGWAQQIRANIEHLQRLQPSLQALAQGGTAVGTGINAHPEFAARFSRQLSTLTGVQFAPGKDLFALIGSQDTAVAVSGQLKATAVSLMKIANDLRWMNSGPLAGLGEIELEALQPGSSIMPGKVNPVIPEATAMVAAQVIGNDATITVAGQSGNFELNVMLPIIAQNLLSSIELLANASRLLADKAIASFKVNESRLQEALSRNPILVTALNPIIGYQKAAEIAKAAYKQGRPVIDVALEHTDLQRSELEVLLNPEKLTAGGI
;
A
#
# COMPACT_ATOMS: atom_id res chain seq x y z
N PRO A 1 13.86 3.05 6.60
CA PRO A 1 14.54 3.50 5.36
C PRO A 1 13.86 2.95 4.09
N ALA A 2 13.59 1.62 4.00
CA ALA A 2 13.02 1.01 2.80
C ALA A 2 11.61 1.56 2.45
N LEU A 3 10.74 1.74 3.42
CA LEU A 3 9.43 2.35 3.21
C LEU A 3 9.54 3.82 2.81
N ALA A 4 10.48 4.58 3.37
CA ALA A 4 10.73 5.96 2.98
C ALA A 4 11.22 6.06 1.53
N HIS A 5 12.10 5.15 1.11
CA HIS A 5 12.52 5.03 -0.29
C HIS A 5 11.33 4.74 -1.21
N LEU A 6 10.46 3.79 -0.83
CA LEU A 6 9.24 3.48 -1.59
C LEU A 6 8.34 4.70 -1.75
N VAL A 7 8.13 5.48 -0.67
CA VAL A 7 7.36 6.74 -0.73
C VAL A 7 7.99 7.70 -1.74
N GLN A 8 9.30 7.97 -1.60
CA GLN A 8 10.02 8.90 -2.46
C GLN A 8 9.93 8.52 -3.95
N VAL A 9 10.15 7.24 -4.27
CA VAL A 9 10.06 6.73 -5.65
C VAL A 9 8.63 6.85 -6.18
N THR A 10 7.64 6.54 -5.35
CA THR A 10 6.22 6.61 -5.75
C THR A 10 5.80 8.04 -6.04
N GLU A 11 6.19 9.00 -5.21
CA GLU A 11 5.91 10.43 -5.42
C GLU A 11 6.63 10.99 -6.65
N HIS A 12 7.88 10.60 -6.86
CA HIS A 12 8.61 10.98 -8.07
C HIS A 12 7.90 10.45 -9.33
N LYS A 13 7.49 9.19 -9.32
CA LYS A 13 6.71 8.61 -10.41
C LYS A 13 5.36 9.30 -10.59
N ALA A 14 4.68 9.69 -9.52
CA ALA A 14 3.42 10.43 -9.59
C ALA A 14 3.57 11.75 -10.36
N VAL A 15 4.68 12.47 -10.16
CA VAL A 15 4.97 13.69 -10.95
C VAL A 15 5.12 13.37 -12.44
N GLN A 16 5.86 12.32 -12.78
CA GLN A 16 6.08 11.92 -14.18
C GLN A 16 4.79 11.53 -14.92
N VAL A 17 3.85 10.92 -14.22
CA VAL A 17 2.61 10.39 -14.81
C VAL A 17 1.39 11.31 -14.57
N HIS A 18 1.61 12.55 -14.14
CA HIS A 18 0.53 13.49 -13.79
C HIS A 18 -0.41 13.79 -14.96
N ALA A 19 0.11 13.87 -16.17
CA ALA A 19 -0.69 14.16 -17.35
C ALA A 19 -1.68 13.03 -17.72
N PHE A 20 -1.43 11.79 -17.29
CA PHE A 20 -2.28 10.66 -17.66
C PHE A 20 -3.53 10.58 -16.80
N VAL A 21 -4.68 10.69 -17.45
CA VAL A 21 -6.01 10.45 -16.87
C VAL A 21 -6.45 9.04 -17.23
N LYS A 22 -7.07 8.36 -16.29
CA LYS A 22 -7.58 7.00 -16.47
C LYS A 22 -9.00 6.86 -15.91
N THR A 23 -9.72 5.85 -16.34
CA THR A 23 -10.96 5.43 -15.70
C THR A 23 -10.67 4.96 -14.28
N GLY A 24 -11.27 5.59 -13.26
CA GLY A 24 -11.29 5.10 -11.89
C GLY A 24 -12.16 3.84 -11.80
N ARG A 25 -11.95 3.04 -10.75
CA ARG A 25 -12.76 1.83 -10.50
C ARG A 25 -13.17 1.72 -9.05
N THR A 26 -14.43 1.39 -8.83
CA THR A 26 -14.96 0.93 -7.55
C THR A 26 -15.67 -0.40 -7.78
N HIS A 27 -15.53 -1.37 -6.89
CA HIS A 27 -16.02 -2.75 -7.10
C HIS A 27 -15.50 -3.40 -8.41
N LEU A 28 -14.33 -2.99 -8.91
CA LEU A 28 -13.76 -3.30 -10.21
C LEU A 28 -14.61 -2.82 -11.41
N MET A 29 -15.68 -2.05 -11.17
CA MET A 29 -16.52 -1.46 -12.21
C MET A 29 -16.04 -0.04 -12.53
N ASP A 30 -16.27 0.39 -13.77
CA ASP A 30 -15.90 1.72 -14.24
C ASP A 30 -16.57 2.82 -13.40
N ALA A 31 -15.78 3.83 -13.06
CA ALA A 31 -16.19 4.97 -12.26
C ALA A 31 -15.66 6.28 -12.89
N MET A 32 -15.73 7.37 -12.12
CA MET A 32 -15.26 8.66 -12.58
C MET A 32 -13.76 8.69 -12.87
N PRO A 33 -13.31 9.58 -13.75
CA PRO A 33 -11.89 9.72 -14.08
C PRO A 33 -11.04 10.08 -12.87
N VAL A 34 -9.82 9.58 -12.86
CA VAL A 34 -8.77 9.95 -11.91
C VAL A 34 -7.46 10.14 -12.66
N ARG A 35 -6.57 10.99 -12.14
CA ARG A 35 -5.19 11.05 -12.64
C ARG A 35 -4.40 9.86 -12.09
N MET A 36 -3.51 9.32 -12.89
CA MET A 36 -2.58 8.28 -12.45
C MET A 36 -1.79 8.76 -11.22
N SER A 37 -1.39 10.03 -11.20
CA SER A 37 -0.69 10.64 -10.06
C SER A 37 -1.50 10.64 -8.76
N GLN A 38 -2.83 10.79 -8.82
CA GLN A 38 -3.68 10.74 -7.63
C GLN A 38 -3.68 9.35 -7.01
N VAL A 39 -3.69 8.31 -7.84
CA VAL A 39 -3.60 6.90 -7.38
C VAL A 39 -2.26 6.66 -6.69
N LEU A 40 -1.14 7.07 -7.31
CA LEU A 40 0.20 6.88 -6.75
C LEU A 40 0.39 7.69 -5.45
N ASN A 41 -0.08 8.93 -5.40
CA ASN A 41 -0.03 9.75 -4.18
C ASN A 41 -0.84 9.14 -3.05
N GLY A 42 -1.98 8.51 -3.35
CA GLY A 42 -2.76 7.72 -2.38
C GLY A 42 -1.95 6.57 -1.80
N TRP A 43 -1.20 5.83 -2.63
CA TRP A 43 -0.29 4.77 -2.15
C TRP A 43 0.84 5.33 -1.28
N ALA A 44 1.49 6.41 -1.73
CA ALA A 44 2.55 7.06 -0.98
C ALA A 44 2.08 7.51 0.40
N GLN A 45 0.88 8.11 0.49
CA GLN A 45 0.28 8.53 1.76
C GLN A 45 -0.04 7.34 2.68
N GLN A 46 -0.53 6.23 2.12
CA GLN A 46 -0.79 5.01 2.88
C GLN A 46 0.50 4.45 3.51
N ILE A 47 1.61 4.44 2.76
CA ILE A 47 2.91 3.97 3.27
C ILE A 47 3.49 4.97 4.28
N ARG A 48 3.31 6.29 4.07
CA ARG A 48 3.75 7.33 5.03
C ARG A 48 3.05 7.16 6.38
N ALA A 49 1.75 6.91 6.40
CA ALA A 49 1.02 6.63 7.64
C ALA A 49 1.58 5.38 8.37
N ASN A 50 1.94 4.32 7.64
CA ASN A 50 2.59 3.15 8.23
C ASN A 50 3.96 3.48 8.85
N ILE A 51 4.76 4.34 8.22
CA ILE A 51 6.04 4.81 8.79
C ILE A 51 5.80 5.55 10.10
N GLU A 52 4.85 6.47 10.14
CA GLU A 52 4.51 7.22 11.35
C GLU A 52 4.07 6.30 12.50
N HIS A 53 3.25 5.29 12.21
CA HIS A 53 2.81 4.31 13.20
C HIS A 53 4.00 3.49 13.74
N LEU A 54 4.92 3.03 12.88
CA LEU A 54 6.14 2.35 13.31
C LEU A 54 7.03 3.25 14.19
N GLN A 55 7.18 4.51 13.84
CA GLN A 55 7.95 5.48 14.63
C GLN A 55 7.37 5.70 16.02
N ARG A 56 6.03 5.68 16.17
CA ARG A 56 5.36 5.80 17.49
C ARG A 56 5.62 4.61 18.41
N LEU A 57 5.95 3.44 17.87
CA LEU A 57 6.32 2.24 18.66
C LEU A 57 7.77 2.25 19.11
N GLN A 58 8.63 3.08 18.51
CA GLN A 58 10.05 3.11 18.77
C GLN A 58 10.41 3.33 20.26
N PRO A 59 9.78 4.25 21.02
CA PRO A 59 10.08 4.41 22.44
C PRO A 59 9.83 3.14 23.27
N SER A 60 8.82 2.35 22.93
CA SER A 60 8.53 1.09 23.62
C SER A 60 9.59 0.02 23.33
N LEU A 61 10.13 -0.01 22.10
CA LEU A 61 11.24 -0.89 21.73
C LEU A 61 12.56 -0.51 22.41
N GLN A 62 12.73 0.75 22.79
CA GLN A 62 13.92 1.27 23.45
C GLN A 62 13.89 1.11 24.96
N ALA A 63 12.78 0.66 25.54
CA ALA A 63 12.64 0.37 26.95
C ALA A 63 13.10 -1.08 27.24
N LEU A 64 14.16 -1.24 28.01
CA LEU A 64 14.85 -2.52 28.20
C LEU A 64 14.49 -3.19 29.54
N ALA A 65 14.40 -4.53 29.52
CA ALA A 65 14.17 -5.36 30.72
C ALA A 65 15.44 -5.67 31.50
N GLN A 66 16.63 -5.30 30.99
CA GLN A 66 17.93 -5.57 31.62
C GLN A 66 18.01 -4.96 33.01
N GLY A 67 18.40 -5.79 33.97
CA GLY A 67 18.46 -5.46 35.40
C GLY A 67 17.34 -6.10 36.23
N GLY A 68 16.27 -6.61 35.62
CA GLY A 68 15.20 -7.32 36.32
C GLY A 68 15.62 -8.69 36.87
N THR A 69 16.71 -9.26 36.35
CA THR A 69 17.26 -10.58 36.70
C THR A 69 16.26 -11.72 36.57
N ALA A 70 16.02 -12.50 37.62
CA ALA A 70 15.22 -13.72 37.50
C ALA A 70 13.73 -13.46 37.25
N VAL A 71 13.13 -12.51 37.96
CA VAL A 71 11.66 -12.31 37.96
C VAL A 71 11.23 -10.84 37.86
N GLY A 72 12.15 -9.89 37.82
CA GLY A 72 11.84 -8.47 37.74
C GLY A 72 12.29 -7.65 38.97
N THR A 73 12.72 -8.30 40.04
CA THR A 73 13.13 -7.63 41.30
C THR A 73 14.54 -7.05 41.26
N GLY A 74 15.36 -7.48 40.31
CA GLY A 74 16.77 -7.07 40.25
C GLY A 74 17.67 -7.71 41.30
N ILE A 75 17.28 -8.83 41.88
CA ILE A 75 18.08 -9.53 42.88
C ILE A 75 19.46 -9.88 42.34
N ASN A 76 20.50 -9.62 43.14
CA ASN A 76 21.93 -9.81 42.82
C ASN A 76 22.46 -8.92 41.68
N ALA A 77 21.71 -7.97 41.15
CA ALA A 77 22.17 -6.95 40.23
C ALA A 77 22.65 -5.69 41.02
N HIS A 78 23.72 -5.04 40.53
CA HIS A 78 24.08 -3.73 41.06
C HIS A 78 22.95 -2.71 40.81
N PRO A 79 22.58 -1.84 41.76
CA PRO A 79 21.49 -0.90 41.61
C PRO A 79 21.54 -0.02 40.35
N GLU A 80 22.74 0.31 39.86
CA GLU A 80 22.91 1.10 38.64
C GLU A 80 23.04 0.27 37.37
N PHE A 81 22.92 -1.05 37.45
CA PHE A 81 23.17 -1.94 36.27
C PHE A 81 22.27 -1.59 35.09
N ALA A 82 20.98 -1.50 35.30
CA ALA A 82 20.00 -1.21 34.22
C ALA A 82 20.32 0.13 33.51
N ALA A 83 20.62 1.19 34.32
CA ALA A 83 20.92 2.50 33.79
C ALA A 83 22.25 2.53 33.01
N ARG A 84 23.30 1.88 33.58
CA ARG A 84 24.63 1.81 32.93
C ARG A 84 24.59 0.98 31.66
N PHE A 85 23.87 -0.17 31.67
CA PHE A 85 23.69 -1.02 30.50
C PHE A 85 23.03 -0.25 29.38
N SER A 86 21.88 0.38 29.64
CA SER A 86 21.13 1.14 28.64
C SER A 86 21.96 2.29 28.05
N ARG A 87 22.74 3.01 28.89
CA ARG A 87 23.62 4.07 28.44
C ARG A 87 24.76 3.56 27.56
N GLN A 88 25.37 2.44 27.94
CA GLN A 88 26.44 1.84 27.17
C GLN A 88 25.93 1.32 25.82
N LEU A 89 24.77 0.68 25.81
CA LEU A 89 24.12 0.22 24.58
C LEU A 89 23.79 1.40 23.66
N SER A 90 23.27 2.51 24.24
CA SER A 90 23.00 3.74 23.48
C SER A 90 24.26 4.30 22.82
N THR A 91 25.39 4.32 23.54
CA THR A 91 26.67 4.78 23.00
C THR A 91 27.16 3.86 21.85
N LEU A 92 27.06 2.57 22.03
CA LEU A 92 27.55 1.59 21.04
C LEU A 92 26.71 1.59 19.74
N THR A 93 25.42 1.81 19.85
CA THR A 93 24.48 1.66 18.72
C THR A 93 24.06 2.99 18.07
N GLY A 94 24.27 4.11 18.76
CA GLY A 94 23.73 5.41 18.37
C GLY A 94 22.20 5.53 18.55
N VAL A 95 21.54 4.52 19.13
CA VAL A 95 20.11 4.50 19.42
C VAL A 95 19.88 4.72 20.90
N GLN A 96 18.95 5.59 21.28
CA GLN A 96 18.66 5.90 22.68
C GLN A 96 17.89 4.74 23.32
N PHE A 97 18.49 4.09 24.32
CA PHE A 97 17.84 3.07 25.15
C PHE A 97 17.73 3.58 26.60
N ALA A 98 16.70 3.09 27.30
CA ALA A 98 16.46 3.39 28.71
C ALA A 98 16.01 2.12 29.47
N PRO A 99 16.21 2.06 30.79
CA PRO A 99 15.58 1.03 31.59
C PRO A 99 14.05 1.15 31.48
N GLY A 100 13.36 0.03 31.37
CA GLY A 100 11.92 0.01 31.41
C GLY A 100 11.35 0.50 32.74
N LYS A 101 10.15 1.04 32.70
CA LYS A 101 9.48 1.55 33.90
C LYS A 101 9.08 0.42 34.87
N ASP A 102 8.76 -0.75 34.31
CA ASP A 102 8.36 -1.93 35.08
C ASP A 102 9.02 -3.16 34.44
N LEU A 103 9.94 -3.78 35.18
CA LEU A 103 10.71 -4.90 34.67
C LEU A 103 9.92 -6.22 34.73
N PHE A 104 8.91 -6.34 35.59
CA PHE A 104 8.00 -7.49 35.61
C PHE A 104 7.19 -7.55 34.33
N ALA A 105 6.61 -6.43 33.91
CA ALA A 105 5.86 -6.34 32.67
C ALA A 105 6.73 -6.69 31.46
N LEU A 106 7.97 -6.19 31.40
CA LEU A 106 8.87 -6.41 30.25
C LEU A 106 9.47 -7.83 30.18
N ILE A 107 9.52 -8.56 31.30
CA ILE A 107 9.98 -9.94 31.37
C ILE A 107 8.81 -10.91 31.13
N GLY A 108 7.67 -10.66 31.81
CA GLY A 108 6.49 -11.52 31.76
C GLY A 108 5.65 -11.42 30.49
N SER A 109 5.72 -10.28 29.78
CA SER A 109 4.96 -10.05 28.55
C SER A 109 5.86 -9.68 27.35
N GLN A 110 5.29 -9.78 26.14
CA GLN A 110 5.93 -9.38 24.89
C GLN A 110 5.03 -8.44 24.06
N ASP A 111 4.24 -7.63 24.73
CA ASP A 111 3.23 -6.74 24.13
C ASP A 111 3.84 -5.79 23.09
N THR A 112 5.05 -5.27 23.36
CA THR A 112 5.77 -4.42 22.39
C THR A 112 6.08 -5.17 21.10
N ALA A 113 6.53 -6.41 21.17
CA ALA A 113 6.82 -7.23 19.99
C ALA A 113 5.53 -7.53 19.21
N VAL A 114 4.43 -7.83 19.90
CA VAL A 114 3.10 -8.04 19.30
C VAL A 114 2.61 -6.77 18.61
N ALA A 115 2.75 -5.61 19.25
CA ALA A 115 2.34 -4.32 18.67
C ALA A 115 3.15 -3.98 17.40
N VAL A 116 4.47 -4.19 17.42
CA VAL A 116 5.33 -4.00 16.24
C VAL A 116 4.93 -4.96 15.12
N SER A 117 4.72 -6.23 15.44
CA SER A 117 4.27 -7.24 14.47
C SER A 117 2.93 -6.87 13.84
N GLY A 118 1.95 -6.42 14.64
CA GLY A 118 0.67 -5.92 14.14
C GLY A 118 0.82 -4.73 13.18
N GLN A 119 1.77 -3.83 13.44
CA GLN A 119 2.05 -2.71 12.53
C GLN A 119 2.78 -3.17 11.26
N LEU A 120 3.67 -4.16 11.33
CA LEU A 120 4.27 -4.78 10.15
C LEU A 120 3.21 -5.49 9.30
N LYS A 121 2.25 -6.16 9.92
CA LYS A 121 1.08 -6.73 9.23
C LYS A 121 0.27 -5.65 8.51
N ALA A 122 -0.04 -4.51 9.16
CA ALA A 122 -0.74 -3.41 8.52
C ALA A 122 0.04 -2.88 7.30
N THR A 123 1.37 -2.79 7.40
CA THR A 123 2.25 -2.43 6.28
C THR A 123 2.17 -3.47 5.15
N ALA A 124 2.19 -4.76 5.49
CA ALA A 124 2.06 -5.85 4.52
C ALA A 124 0.72 -5.78 3.76
N VAL A 125 -0.38 -5.48 4.45
CA VAL A 125 -1.71 -5.27 3.83
C VAL A 125 -1.68 -4.11 2.85
N SER A 126 -1.02 -2.99 3.19
CA SER A 126 -0.85 -1.86 2.27
C SER A 126 -0.05 -2.25 1.02
N LEU A 127 1.07 -2.97 1.19
CA LEU A 127 1.88 -3.45 0.07
C LEU A 127 1.13 -4.46 -0.80
N MET A 128 0.33 -5.35 -0.21
CA MET A 128 -0.52 -6.30 -0.93
C MET A 128 -1.51 -5.57 -1.83
N LYS A 129 -2.17 -4.52 -1.33
CA LYS A 129 -3.11 -3.70 -2.10
C LYS A 129 -2.40 -3.04 -3.29
N ILE A 130 -1.26 -2.41 -3.08
CA ILE A 130 -0.48 -1.76 -4.13
C ILE A 130 -0.02 -2.78 -5.19
N ALA A 131 0.49 -3.92 -4.74
CA ALA A 131 0.91 -5.02 -5.63
C ALA A 131 -0.24 -5.55 -6.50
N ASN A 132 -1.42 -5.73 -5.92
CA ASN A 132 -2.60 -6.18 -6.65
C ASN A 132 -3.08 -5.13 -7.66
N ASP A 133 -3.10 -3.86 -7.32
CA ASP A 133 -3.45 -2.79 -8.25
C ASP A 133 -2.47 -2.75 -9.45
N LEU A 134 -1.16 -2.87 -9.20
CA LEU A 134 -0.16 -2.96 -10.26
C LEU A 134 -0.40 -4.18 -11.17
N ARG A 135 -0.72 -5.33 -10.60
CA ARG A 135 -1.04 -6.55 -11.37
C ARG A 135 -2.27 -6.36 -12.23
N TRP A 136 -3.34 -5.75 -11.69
CA TRP A 136 -4.55 -5.43 -12.45
C TRP A 136 -4.26 -4.46 -13.59
N MET A 137 -3.59 -3.35 -13.32
CA MET A 137 -3.27 -2.36 -14.35
C MET A 137 -2.38 -2.94 -15.47
N ASN A 138 -1.47 -3.88 -15.13
CA ASN A 138 -0.59 -4.56 -16.09
C ASN A 138 -1.24 -5.77 -16.76
N SER A 139 -2.46 -6.16 -16.40
CA SER A 139 -3.08 -7.39 -16.90
C SER A 139 -3.32 -7.35 -18.41
N GLY A 140 -3.13 -8.48 -19.05
CA GLY A 140 -3.35 -8.63 -20.49
C GLY A 140 -2.07 -9.01 -21.25
N PRO A 141 -1.61 -8.25 -22.26
CA PRO A 141 -1.98 -6.88 -22.64
C PRO A 141 -3.28 -6.74 -23.45
N LEU A 142 -3.75 -7.78 -24.13
CA LEU A 142 -4.91 -7.67 -25.03
C LEU A 142 -6.24 -7.94 -24.35
N ALA A 143 -6.31 -9.03 -23.56
CA ALA A 143 -7.55 -9.48 -22.90
C ALA A 143 -7.74 -8.93 -21.48
N GLY A 144 -6.81 -8.13 -20.98
CA GLY A 144 -6.88 -7.47 -19.66
C GLY A 144 -6.94 -5.95 -19.79
N LEU A 145 -6.63 -5.25 -18.67
CA LEU A 145 -6.68 -3.79 -18.62
C LEU A 145 -5.59 -3.13 -19.47
N GLY A 146 -4.35 -3.60 -19.35
CA GLY A 146 -3.23 -3.10 -20.13
C GLY A 146 -2.96 -1.60 -19.95
N GLU A 147 -3.26 -1.03 -18.78
CA GLU A 147 -3.07 0.40 -18.50
C GLU A 147 -1.61 0.80 -18.33
N ILE A 148 -0.81 -0.15 -17.86
CA ILE A 148 0.65 -0.01 -17.69
C ILE A 148 1.37 -1.23 -18.23
N GLU A 149 2.66 -1.09 -18.47
CA GLU A 149 3.60 -2.16 -18.80
C GLU A 149 4.71 -2.17 -17.75
N LEU A 150 4.83 -3.28 -17.01
CA LEU A 150 5.90 -3.52 -16.04
C LEU A 150 7.16 -4.03 -16.77
N GLU A 151 8.32 -3.79 -16.16
CA GLU A 151 9.61 -4.26 -16.68
C GLU A 151 9.64 -5.79 -16.81
N ALA A 152 10.11 -6.28 -17.96
CA ALA A 152 10.32 -7.70 -18.20
C ALA A 152 11.63 -8.16 -17.54
N LEU A 153 11.55 -8.73 -16.35
CA LEU A 153 12.72 -9.14 -15.56
C LEU A 153 13.16 -10.58 -15.83
N GLN A 154 12.27 -11.40 -16.35
CA GLN A 154 12.53 -12.80 -16.67
C GLN A 154 11.54 -13.31 -17.72
N PRO A 155 11.86 -14.41 -18.45
CA PRO A 155 10.88 -15.09 -19.28
C PRO A 155 9.65 -15.51 -18.44
N GLY A 156 8.47 -15.11 -18.88
CA GLY A 156 7.24 -15.34 -18.09
C GLY A 156 6.70 -16.76 -18.18
N SER A 157 7.15 -17.55 -19.18
CA SER A 157 6.66 -18.90 -19.41
C SER A 157 7.65 -19.68 -20.26
N SER A 158 7.85 -20.97 -19.95
CA SER A 158 8.63 -21.90 -20.74
C SER A 158 7.89 -22.40 -22.00
N ILE A 159 6.56 -22.28 -22.02
CA ILE A 159 5.70 -22.82 -23.08
C ILE A 159 4.93 -21.74 -23.87
N MET A 160 4.93 -20.48 -23.42
CA MET A 160 4.25 -19.35 -24.06
C MET A 160 5.28 -18.25 -24.37
N PRO A 161 5.94 -18.28 -25.53
CA PRO A 161 6.94 -17.27 -25.87
C PRO A 161 6.35 -15.85 -25.86
N GLY A 162 7.10 -14.90 -25.30
CA GLY A 162 6.68 -13.49 -25.24
C GLY A 162 5.75 -13.15 -24.06
N LYS A 163 5.29 -14.12 -23.26
CA LYS A 163 4.53 -13.85 -22.04
C LYS A 163 5.45 -13.27 -20.96
N VAL A 164 5.09 -12.12 -20.40
CA VAL A 164 5.79 -11.47 -19.28
C VAL A 164 4.88 -11.45 -18.07
N ASN A 165 5.37 -11.97 -16.93
CA ASN A 165 4.61 -11.98 -15.68
C ASN A 165 5.01 -10.81 -14.78
N PRO A 166 4.08 -10.26 -13.97
CA PRO A 166 4.35 -9.17 -13.03
C PRO A 166 5.04 -9.69 -11.75
N VAL A 167 6.24 -10.27 -11.88
CA VAL A 167 6.90 -11.07 -10.83
C VAL A 167 7.20 -10.28 -9.55
N ILE A 168 7.51 -9.00 -9.62
CA ILE A 168 7.76 -8.18 -8.43
C ILE A 168 6.49 -7.94 -7.62
N PRO A 169 5.37 -7.50 -8.20
CA PRO A 169 4.09 -7.47 -7.48
C PRO A 169 3.66 -8.84 -6.94
N GLU A 170 3.89 -9.92 -7.68
CA GLU A 170 3.58 -11.29 -7.20
C GLU A 170 4.43 -11.66 -5.97
N ALA A 171 5.74 -11.44 -6.01
CA ALA A 171 6.63 -11.65 -4.88
C ALA A 171 6.24 -10.78 -3.67
N THR A 172 5.87 -9.53 -3.90
CA THR A 172 5.37 -8.63 -2.84
C THR A 172 4.11 -9.17 -2.19
N ALA A 173 3.18 -9.72 -2.96
CA ALA A 173 1.97 -10.35 -2.44
C ALA A 173 2.29 -11.61 -1.61
N MET A 174 3.26 -12.43 -2.03
CA MET A 174 3.74 -13.61 -1.27
C MET A 174 4.39 -13.18 0.05
N VAL A 175 5.24 -12.15 0.03
CA VAL A 175 5.85 -11.57 1.25
C VAL A 175 4.78 -11.08 2.21
N ALA A 176 3.78 -10.36 1.71
CA ALA A 176 2.69 -9.88 2.56
C ALA A 176 1.91 -11.03 3.22
N ALA A 177 1.63 -12.10 2.49
CA ALA A 177 0.99 -13.30 3.05
C ALA A 177 1.86 -13.95 4.13
N GLN A 178 3.19 -14.06 3.91
CA GLN A 178 4.11 -14.61 4.90
C GLN A 178 4.16 -13.78 6.18
N VAL A 179 4.21 -12.45 6.07
CA VAL A 179 4.21 -11.52 7.23
C VAL A 179 2.91 -11.62 8.03
N ILE A 180 1.77 -11.79 7.38
CA ILE A 180 0.48 -12.03 8.06
C ILE A 180 0.53 -13.35 8.85
N GLY A 181 1.11 -14.40 8.29
CA GLY A 181 1.32 -15.67 9.00
C GLY A 181 2.28 -15.55 10.19
N ASN A 182 3.38 -14.81 10.02
CA ASN A 182 4.33 -14.53 11.10
C ASN A 182 3.68 -13.76 12.25
N ASP A 183 2.80 -12.79 11.96
CA ASP A 183 2.05 -12.03 12.96
C ASP A 183 1.12 -12.93 13.79
N ALA A 184 0.46 -13.87 13.16
CA ALA A 184 -0.36 -14.86 13.88
C ALA A 184 0.50 -15.70 14.84
N THR A 185 1.69 -16.13 14.42
CA THR A 185 2.65 -16.86 15.27
C THR A 185 3.11 -15.99 16.44
N ILE A 186 3.46 -14.72 16.20
CA ILE A 186 3.89 -13.79 17.24
C ILE A 186 2.76 -13.51 18.23
N THR A 187 1.52 -13.39 17.76
CA THR A 187 0.34 -13.21 18.62
C THR A 187 0.16 -14.39 19.58
N VAL A 188 0.24 -15.62 19.08
CA VAL A 188 0.17 -16.83 19.91
C VAL A 188 1.33 -16.89 20.90
N ALA A 189 2.55 -16.59 20.45
CA ALA A 189 3.72 -16.57 21.33
C ALA A 189 3.63 -15.46 22.40
N GLY A 190 3.12 -14.29 22.05
CA GLY A 190 2.91 -13.18 22.98
C GLY A 190 1.98 -13.52 24.14
N GLN A 191 0.87 -14.21 23.86
CA GLN A 191 -0.10 -14.64 24.89
C GLN A 191 0.39 -15.82 25.76
N SER A 192 1.52 -16.47 25.38
CA SER A 192 2.01 -17.68 26.06
C SER A 192 2.91 -17.38 27.26
N GLY A 193 3.00 -16.14 27.74
CA GLY A 193 3.67 -15.79 28.98
C GLY A 193 2.95 -16.41 30.18
N ASN A 194 3.73 -16.96 31.13
CA ASN A 194 3.20 -17.51 32.34
C ASN A 194 3.92 -16.89 33.54
N PHE A 195 3.18 -16.27 34.43
CA PHE A 195 3.72 -15.55 35.60
C PHE A 195 4.77 -14.52 35.16
N GLU A 196 6.00 -14.60 35.68
CA GLU A 196 7.02 -13.58 35.54
C GLU A 196 7.94 -13.75 34.32
N LEU A 197 7.63 -14.70 33.40
CA LEU A 197 8.44 -14.91 32.20
C LEU A 197 7.63 -15.34 30.98
N ASN A 198 7.82 -14.68 29.85
CA ASN A 198 7.44 -15.22 28.56
C ASN A 198 8.64 -15.96 27.93
N VAL A 199 8.52 -17.27 27.77
CA VAL A 199 9.59 -18.13 27.23
C VAL A 199 9.65 -18.21 25.71
N MET A 200 8.69 -17.60 24.99
CA MET A 200 8.55 -17.70 23.54
C MET A 200 9.44 -16.72 22.75
N LEU A 201 10.44 -16.11 23.39
CA LEU A 201 11.32 -15.11 22.78
C LEU A 201 11.99 -15.58 21.49
N PRO A 202 12.51 -16.83 21.37
CA PRO A 202 13.18 -17.26 20.14
C PRO A 202 12.26 -17.25 18.93
N ILE A 203 11.02 -17.73 19.06
CA ILE A 203 10.06 -17.77 17.95
C ILE A 203 9.54 -16.35 17.60
N ILE A 204 9.36 -15.50 18.61
CA ILE A 204 9.02 -14.08 18.41
C ILE A 204 10.14 -13.38 17.62
N ALA A 205 11.38 -13.51 18.05
CA ALA A 205 12.54 -12.91 17.39
C ALA A 205 12.68 -13.37 15.95
N GLN A 206 12.60 -14.70 15.71
CA GLN A 206 12.70 -15.28 14.37
C GLN A 206 11.66 -14.70 13.42
N ASN A 207 10.39 -14.69 13.81
CA ASN A 207 9.31 -14.24 12.94
C ASN A 207 9.30 -12.70 12.77
N LEU A 208 9.62 -11.95 13.83
CA LEU A 208 9.66 -10.48 13.77
C LEU A 208 10.79 -9.98 12.87
N LEU A 209 12.02 -10.48 13.06
CA LEU A 209 13.17 -10.10 12.25
C LEU A 209 13.01 -10.52 10.79
N SER A 210 12.50 -11.73 10.54
CA SER A 210 12.16 -12.19 9.18
C SER A 210 11.13 -11.27 8.51
N SER A 211 10.08 -10.86 9.23
CA SER A 211 9.06 -9.94 8.70
C SER A 211 9.64 -8.58 8.34
N ILE A 212 10.53 -8.04 9.16
CA ILE A 212 11.22 -6.77 8.90
C ILE A 212 12.08 -6.86 7.63
N GLU A 213 12.88 -7.92 7.51
CA GLU A 213 13.75 -8.15 6.35
C GLU A 213 12.95 -8.33 5.06
N LEU A 214 11.95 -9.19 5.07
CA LEU A 214 11.09 -9.47 3.93
C LEU A 214 10.37 -8.20 3.45
N LEU A 215 9.76 -7.42 4.36
CA LEU A 215 9.08 -6.18 4.00
C LEU A 215 10.05 -5.12 3.49
N ALA A 216 11.25 -5.01 4.08
CA ALA A 216 12.25 -4.05 3.63
C ALA A 216 12.73 -4.37 2.20
N ASN A 217 12.98 -5.64 1.90
CA ASN A 217 13.42 -6.07 0.57
C ASN A 217 12.30 -5.94 -0.46
N ALA A 218 11.08 -6.40 -0.14
CA ALA A 218 9.91 -6.24 -1.02
C ALA A 218 9.60 -4.78 -1.33
N SER A 219 9.71 -3.89 -0.33
CA SER A 219 9.49 -2.45 -0.53
C SER A 219 10.50 -1.83 -1.51
N ARG A 220 11.79 -2.19 -1.42
CA ARG A 220 12.81 -1.71 -2.37
C ARG A 220 12.56 -2.25 -3.78
N LEU A 221 12.29 -3.55 -3.89
CA LEU A 221 12.01 -4.16 -5.20
C LEU A 221 10.75 -3.58 -5.83
N LEU A 222 9.68 -3.37 -5.06
CA LEU A 222 8.45 -2.76 -5.53
C LEU A 222 8.70 -1.32 -6.02
N ALA A 223 9.50 -0.55 -5.28
CA ALA A 223 9.90 0.79 -5.65
C ALA A 223 10.69 0.82 -6.98
N ASP A 224 11.81 0.08 -7.01
CA ASP A 224 12.82 0.22 -8.05
C ASP A 224 12.48 -0.56 -9.33
N LYS A 225 11.84 -1.74 -9.19
CA LYS A 225 11.60 -2.70 -10.28
C LYS A 225 10.15 -2.81 -10.73
N ALA A 226 9.23 -2.10 -10.07
CA ALA A 226 7.84 -2.03 -10.49
C ALA A 226 7.38 -0.57 -10.65
N ILE A 227 7.41 0.25 -9.59
CA ILE A 227 6.86 1.60 -9.63
C ILE A 227 7.74 2.54 -10.47
N ALA A 228 9.05 2.57 -10.25
CA ALA A 228 9.95 3.45 -11.02
C ALA A 228 9.94 3.13 -12.51
N SER A 229 9.90 1.85 -12.85
CA SER A 229 10.16 1.36 -14.21
C SER A 229 8.93 1.21 -15.09
N PHE A 230 7.70 1.16 -14.55
CA PHE A 230 6.52 0.94 -15.39
C PHE A 230 6.32 2.06 -16.42
N LYS A 231 5.80 1.68 -17.58
CA LYS A 231 5.38 2.59 -18.64
C LYS A 231 3.86 2.68 -18.66
N VAL A 232 3.33 3.88 -18.94
CA VAL A 232 1.88 4.08 -19.11
C VAL A 232 1.50 3.78 -20.54
N ASN A 233 0.46 2.98 -20.75
CA ASN A 233 -0.12 2.73 -22.06
C ASN A 233 -1.24 3.74 -22.32
N GLU A 234 -0.84 4.90 -22.82
CA GLU A 234 -1.75 6.04 -23.03
C GLU A 234 -2.91 5.69 -23.95
N SER A 235 -2.67 4.94 -25.02
CA SER A 235 -3.73 4.57 -25.97
C SER A 235 -4.85 3.75 -25.32
N ARG A 236 -4.50 2.84 -24.39
CA ARG A 236 -5.48 2.06 -23.62
C ARG A 236 -6.27 2.92 -22.66
N LEU A 237 -5.61 3.89 -22.00
CA LEU A 237 -6.29 4.82 -21.11
C LEU A 237 -7.31 5.67 -21.88
N GLN A 238 -6.92 6.22 -23.02
CA GLN A 238 -7.79 7.05 -23.87
C GLN A 238 -8.97 6.24 -24.44
N GLU A 239 -8.71 5.03 -24.92
CA GLU A 239 -9.78 4.14 -25.39
C GLU A 239 -10.83 3.87 -24.30
N ALA A 240 -10.39 3.50 -23.08
CA ALA A 240 -11.28 3.25 -21.96
C ALA A 240 -12.08 4.49 -21.54
N LEU A 241 -11.41 5.66 -21.47
CA LEU A 241 -12.07 6.92 -21.13
C LEU A 241 -13.12 7.32 -22.17
N SER A 242 -12.82 7.20 -23.46
CA SER A 242 -13.74 7.60 -24.53
C SER A 242 -15.05 6.81 -24.54
N ARG A 243 -15.00 5.59 -24.04
CA ARG A 243 -16.16 4.67 -23.96
C ARG A 243 -16.83 4.63 -22.60
N ASN A 244 -16.31 5.35 -21.60
CA ASN A 244 -16.81 5.29 -20.24
C ASN A 244 -18.15 6.06 -20.12
N PRO A 245 -19.30 5.36 -20.01
CA PRO A 245 -20.60 6.03 -19.95
C PRO A 245 -20.85 6.73 -18.61
N ILE A 246 -20.06 6.43 -17.58
CA ILE A 246 -20.19 7.01 -16.24
C ILE A 246 -19.80 8.48 -16.22
N LEU A 247 -19.05 8.96 -17.23
CA LEU A 247 -18.75 10.40 -17.40
C LEU A 247 -20.01 11.28 -17.38
N VAL A 248 -21.15 10.74 -17.82
CA VAL A 248 -22.45 11.43 -17.78
C VAL A 248 -22.83 11.92 -16.37
N THR A 249 -22.24 11.36 -15.32
CA THR A 249 -22.43 11.80 -13.92
C THR A 249 -22.16 13.30 -13.75
N ALA A 250 -21.23 13.85 -14.53
CA ALA A 250 -20.93 15.29 -14.56
C ALA A 250 -22.13 16.14 -15.01
N LEU A 251 -23.08 15.59 -15.73
CA LEU A 251 -24.28 16.28 -16.17
C LEU A 251 -25.43 16.24 -15.15
N ASN A 252 -25.31 15.46 -14.06
CA ASN A 252 -26.38 15.34 -13.05
C ASN A 252 -26.89 16.70 -12.52
N PRO A 253 -26.07 17.73 -12.25
CA PRO A 253 -26.54 19.02 -11.79
C PRO A 253 -27.40 19.76 -12.83
N ILE A 254 -27.24 19.45 -14.13
CA ILE A 254 -27.87 20.16 -15.26
C ILE A 254 -29.14 19.41 -15.71
N ILE A 255 -29.03 18.09 -15.91
CA ILE A 255 -30.11 17.29 -16.54
C ILE A 255 -30.84 16.38 -15.55
N GLY A 256 -30.38 16.28 -14.31
CA GLY A 256 -30.90 15.39 -13.27
C GLY A 256 -30.42 13.94 -13.41
N TYR A 257 -30.44 13.21 -12.28
CA TYR A 257 -29.92 11.86 -12.18
C TYR A 257 -30.62 10.85 -13.12
N GLN A 258 -31.95 10.94 -13.25
CA GLN A 258 -32.69 9.96 -14.06
C GLN A 258 -32.31 10.05 -15.54
N LYS A 259 -32.28 11.25 -16.10
CA LYS A 259 -31.91 11.49 -17.48
C LYS A 259 -30.46 11.09 -17.76
N ALA A 260 -29.55 11.39 -16.83
CA ALA A 260 -28.16 10.95 -16.91
C ALA A 260 -28.04 9.42 -16.90
N ALA A 261 -28.82 8.72 -16.06
CA ALA A 261 -28.83 7.26 -16.02
C ALA A 261 -29.40 6.62 -17.31
N GLU A 262 -30.36 7.24 -17.96
CA GLU A 262 -30.89 6.81 -19.26
C GLU A 262 -29.83 6.93 -20.36
N ILE A 263 -29.11 8.06 -20.39
CA ILE A 263 -28.02 8.32 -21.33
C ILE A 263 -26.88 7.29 -21.12
N ALA A 264 -26.48 7.06 -19.87
CA ALA A 264 -25.45 6.06 -19.56
C ALA A 264 -25.82 4.67 -20.05
N LYS A 265 -27.06 4.23 -19.77
CA LYS A 265 -27.56 2.91 -20.22
C LYS A 265 -27.62 2.81 -21.74
N ALA A 266 -28.05 3.88 -22.42
CA ALA A 266 -28.12 3.92 -23.88
C ALA A 266 -26.70 3.86 -24.48
N ALA A 267 -25.77 4.65 -23.99
CA ALA A 267 -24.38 4.66 -24.43
C ALA A 267 -23.72 3.26 -24.26
N TYR A 268 -23.90 2.66 -23.08
CA TYR A 268 -23.40 1.31 -22.81
C TYR A 268 -24.00 0.26 -23.75
N LYS A 269 -25.33 0.25 -23.91
CA LYS A 269 -26.05 -0.72 -24.76
C LYS A 269 -25.67 -0.61 -26.25
N GLN A 270 -25.43 0.61 -26.70
CA GLN A 270 -25.10 0.92 -28.10
C GLN A 270 -23.58 0.84 -28.38
N GLY A 271 -22.73 0.77 -27.35
CA GLY A 271 -21.29 0.84 -27.48
C GLY A 271 -20.79 2.17 -28.05
N ARG A 272 -21.53 3.27 -27.83
CA ARG A 272 -21.25 4.62 -28.36
C ARG A 272 -20.64 5.52 -27.30
N PRO A 273 -19.82 6.52 -27.70
CA PRO A 273 -19.37 7.56 -26.79
C PRO A 273 -20.55 8.27 -26.10
N VAL A 274 -20.42 8.51 -24.80
CA VAL A 274 -21.50 9.16 -24.02
C VAL A 274 -21.86 10.53 -24.54
N ILE A 275 -20.93 11.27 -25.11
CA ILE A 275 -21.14 12.61 -25.68
C ILE A 275 -22.12 12.56 -26.84
N ASP A 276 -22.03 11.56 -27.72
CA ASP A 276 -22.90 11.44 -28.88
C ASP A 276 -24.34 11.09 -28.46
N VAL A 277 -24.49 10.24 -27.45
CA VAL A 277 -25.81 9.91 -26.90
C VAL A 277 -26.40 11.08 -26.12
N ALA A 278 -25.58 11.84 -25.38
CA ALA A 278 -26.01 13.02 -24.66
C ALA A 278 -26.56 14.11 -25.60
N LEU A 279 -25.94 14.32 -26.79
CA LEU A 279 -26.43 15.21 -27.83
C LEU A 279 -27.84 14.87 -28.31
N GLU A 280 -28.17 13.58 -28.40
CA GLU A 280 -29.49 13.12 -28.84
C GLU A 280 -30.58 13.28 -27.76
N HIS A 281 -30.17 13.29 -26.49
CA HIS A 281 -31.07 13.26 -25.33
C HIS A 281 -31.11 14.58 -24.54
N THR A 282 -30.35 15.60 -24.92
CA THR A 282 -30.30 16.93 -24.23
C THR A 282 -30.32 18.07 -25.24
N ASP A 283 -30.63 19.27 -24.76
CA ASP A 283 -30.58 20.49 -25.56
C ASP A 283 -29.17 21.16 -25.52
N LEU A 284 -28.17 20.48 -24.90
CA LEU A 284 -26.81 20.99 -24.78
C LEU A 284 -26.07 20.86 -26.11
N GLN A 285 -25.27 21.89 -26.42
CA GLN A 285 -24.45 21.90 -27.62
C GLN A 285 -23.20 21.01 -27.43
N ARG A 286 -22.65 20.48 -28.52
CA ARG A 286 -21.42 19.64 -28.48
C ARG A 286 -20.28 20.31 -27.74
N SER A 287 -20.07 21.61 -27.97
CA SER A 287 -19.00 22.36 -27.29
C SER A 287 -19.19 22.47 -25.77
N GLU A 288 -20.45 22.54 -25.30
CA GLU A 288 -20.77 22.52 -23.87
C GLU A 288 -20.50 21.13 -23.28
N LEU A 289 -20.94 20.07 -23.97
CA LEU A 289 -20.71 18.70 -23.54
C LEU A 289 -19.22 18.35 -23.50
N GLU A 290 -18.42 18.79 -24.46
CA GLU A 290 -16.96 18.61 -24.48
C GLU A 290 -16.28 19.25 -23.26
N VAL A 291 -16.78 20.38 -22.79
CA VAL A 291 -16.28 21.04 -21.58
C VAL A 291 -16.73 20.31 -20.32
N LEU A 292 -18.00 19.93 -20.24
CA LEU A 292 -18.60 19.30 -19.06
C LEU A 292 -18.11 17.86 -18.86
N LEU A 293 -17.92 17.11 -19.94
CA LEU A 293 -17.48 15.72 -19.93
C LEU A 293 -15.97 15.57 -20.06
N ASN A 294 -15.20 16.68 -20.02
CA ASN A 294 -13.74 16.63 -20.12
C ASN A 294 -13.13 15.84 -18.95
N PRO A 295 -12.51 14.67 -19.21
CA PRO A 295 -12.00 13.80 -18.14
C PRO A 295 -10.97 14.49 -17.25
N GLU A 296 -10.13 15.38 -17.79
CA GLU A 296 -9.13 16.11 -17.01
C GLU A 296 -9.76 17.02 -15.96
N LYS A 297 -10.79 17.79 -16.37
CA LYS A 297 -11.50 18.70 -15.47
C LYS A 297 -12.18 17.92 -14.34
N LEU A 298 -12.74 16.75 -14.66
CA LEU A 298 -13.43 15.91 -13.69
C LEU A 298 -12.49 15.32 -12.61
N THR A 299 -11.18 15.33 -12.84
CA THR A 299 -10.20 14.90 -11.82
C THR A 299 -9.94 15.95 -10.73
N ALA A 300 -10.34 17.20 -10.94
CA ALA A 300 -10.10 18.30 -9.99
C ALA A 300 -11.13 18.36 -8.85
N GLY A 301 -12.23 17.63 -8.98
CA GLY A 301 -13.36 17.73 -8.06
C GLY A 301 -14.14 19.04 -8.20
N GLY A 302 -15.10 19.27 -7.31
CA GLY A 302 -15.97 20.46 -7.35
C GLY A 302 -17.26 20.23 -8.16
N ILE A 303 -18.04 21.31 -8.33
CA ILE A 303 -19.30 21.36 -9.10
C ILE A 303 -19.01 22.03 -10.44
#